data_97beec6a9ff4045a50b0a53a71f06547
#
_entry.id   97beec6a9ff4045a50b0a53a71f06547
#
_cell.length_a   1.000
_cell.length_b   1.000
_cell.length_c   1.000
_cell.angle_alpha   90.00
_cell.angle_beta   90.00
_cell.angle_gamma   90.00
#
_symmetry.space_group_name_H-M   'P 1'
#
loop_
_entity.id
_entity.type
_entity.pdbx_description
1 polymer ?
#
loop_
_entity_poly.entity_id
_entity_poly.type
_entity_poly.pdbx_seq_one_letter_code
_entity_poly.pdbx_strand_id
1 'polypeptide(L)'
;MATRQENVNLLERSKTKPPKLYKVILINDDFTTMEFVIEVLKTFFSMSLERATQVMLQIHNEGSAVCGVYPKDIAETKVSQVSAFATQHGHPLRCHTEEN
;
A
#
# COMPACT_ATOMS: atom_id res chain seq x y z
N MET A 1 12.97 37.98 -13.45
CA MET A 1 12.45 37.83 -12.15
C MET A 1 11.24 36.94 -12.06
N ALA A 2 10.86 36.34 -13.18
CA ALA A 2 9.84 35.30 -13.19
C ALA A 2 10.20 34.12 -12.24
N THR A 3 11.48 33.79 -12.21
CA THR A 3 11.99 32.72 -11.33
C THR A 3 11.74 33.02 -9.85
N ARG A 4 11.85 34.30 -9.48
CA ARG A 4 11.65 34.73 -8.08
C ARG A 4 10.17 34.61 -7.69
N GLN A 5 9.25 34.95 -8.58
CA GLN A 5 7.82 34.81 -8.33
C GLN A 5 7.43 33.35 -8.20
N GLU A 6 7.99 32.50 -9.05
CA GLU A 6 7.76 31.07 -8.96
C GLU A 6 8.21 30.51 -7.63
N ASN A 7 9.36 30.95 -7.14
CA ASN A 7 9.86 30.51 -5.82
C ASN A 7 8.94 30.95 -4.68
N VAL A 8 8.38 32.14 -4.78
CA VAL A 8 7.42 32.63 -3.78
C VAL A 8 6.16 31.77 -3.77
N ASN A 9 5.66 31.43 -4.96
CA ASN A 9 4.48 30.59 -5.07
C ASN A 9 4.73 29.19 -4.52
N LEU A 10 5.92 28.64 -4.77
CA LEU A 10 6.30 27.35 -4.21
C LEU A 10 6.37 27.38 -2.69
N LEU A 11 6.90 28.47 -2.12
CA LEU A 11 6.96 28.63 -0.67
C LEU A 11 5.56 28.71 -0.06
N GLU A 12 4.64 29.39 -0.69
CA GLU A 12 3.26 29.45 -0.22
C GLU A 12 2.60 28.08 -0.25
N ARG A 13 2.82 27.32 -1.32
CA ARG A 13 2.30 25.94 -1.42
C ARG A 13 2.88 25.03 -0.34
N SER A 14 4.15 25.21 -0.01
CA SER A 14 4.79 24.41 1.03
C SER A 14 4.26 24.72 2.43
N LYS A 15 3.60 25.86 2.61
CA LYS A 15 2.94 26.20 3.86
C LYS A 15 1.59 25.53 4.04
N THR A 16 0.99 25.03 2.95
CA THR A 16 -0.26 24.27 3.06
C THR A 16 0.04 22.91 3.65
N LYS A 17 -0.91 22.36 4.36
CA LYS A 17 -0.74 21.02 4.93
C LYS A 17 -0.51 20.01 3.80
N PRO A 18 0.50 19.16 3.93
CA PRO A 18 0.66 18.08 2.98
C PRO A 18 -0.57 17.16 3.03
N PRO A 19 -0.92 16.49 1.93
CA PRO A 19 -2.03 15.54 1.95
C PRO A 19 -1.75 14.45 2.97
N LYS A 20 -2.80 13.99 3.64
CA LYS A 20 -2.70 12.85 4.55
C LYS A 20 -2.28 11.61 3.78
N LEU A 21 -1.49 10.79 4.43
CA LEU A 21 -1.08 9.50 3.89
C LEU A 21 -1.91 8.38 4.50
N TYR A 22 -2.04 7.29 3.78
CA TYR A 22 -2.81 6.14 4.19
C TYR A 22 -1.98 4.88 4.06
N LYS A 23 -2.04 4.06 5.08
CA LYS A 23 -1.43 2.74 5.07
C LYS A 23 -2.32 1.78 4.30
N VAL A 24 -1.72 0.90 3.53
CA VAL A 24 -2.42 -0.24 2.94
C VAL A 24 -2.03 -1.46 3.74
N ILE A 25 -3.02 -2.13 4.33
CA ILE A 25 -2.81 -3.22 5.29
C ILE A 25 -3.40 -4.50 4.71
N LEU A 26 -2.60 -5.56 4.68
CA LEU A 26 -3.05 -6.91 4.35
C LEU A 26 -3.33 -7.68 5.62
N ILE A 27 -4.45 -8.42 5.63
CA ILE A 27 -4.93 -9.16 6.78
C ILE A 27 -4.79 -10.64 6.52
N ASN A 28 -4.25 -11.38 7.49
CA ASN A 28 -4.14 -12.83 7.41
C ASN A 28 -5.51 -13.50 7.39
N ASP A 29 -5.60 -14.62 6.69
CA ASP A 29 -6.74 -15.53 6.73
C ASP A 29 -6.25 -16.97 6.56
N ASP A 30 -7.12 -17.94 6.83
CA ASP A 30 -6.75 -19.35 6.85
C ASP A 30 -6.72 -20.01 5.46
N PHE A 31 -7.17 -19.33 4.43
CA PHE A 31 -7.37 -19.91 3.10
C PHE A 31 -6.45 -19.38 2.02
N THR A 32 -6.00 -18.12 2.14
CA THR A 32 -5.08 -17.53 1.19
C THR A 32 -3.70 -18.16 1.34
N THR A 33 -3.12 -18.66 0.26
CA THR A 33 -1.82 -19.31 0.34
C THR A 33 -0.69 -18.31 0.56
N MET A 34 0.39 -18.77 1.18
CA MET A 34 1.60 -17.95 1.39
C MET A 34 2.19 -17.49 0.07
N GLU A 35 2.20 -18.38 -0.92
CA GLU A 35 2.71 -18.08 -2.26
C GLU A 35 1.91 -16.96 -2.91
N PHE A 36 0.60 -16.96 -2.73
CA PHE A 36 -0.25 -15.91 -3.29
C PHE A 36 0.02 -14.57 -2.62
N VAL A 37 0.19 -14.53 -1.30
CA VAL A 37 0.52 -13.31 -0.57
C VAL A 37 1.86 -12.75 -1.07
N ILE A 38 2.87 -13.59 -1.25
CA ILE A 38 4.17 -13.18 -1.79
C ILE A 38 3.98 -12.55 -3.18
N GLU A 39 3.18 -13.19 -4.04
CA GLU A 39 2.91 -12.68 -5.38
C GLU A 39 2.26 -11.30 -5.35
N VAL A 40 1.28 -11.10 -4.48
CA VAL A 40 0.62 -9.81 -4.28
C VAL A 40 1.61 -8.73 -3.86
N LEU A 41 2.46 -9.05 -2.89
CA LEU A 41 3.45 -8.11 -2.37
C LEU A 41 4.48 -7.72 -3.43
N LYS A 42 4.88 -8.66 -4.27
CA LYS A 42 5.80 -8.38 -5.38
C LYS A 42 5.13 -7.55 -6.47
N THR A 43 3.92 -7.93 -6.86
CA THR A 43 3.23 -7.34 -8.00
C THR A 43 2.71 -5.94 -7.72
N PHE A 44 2.06 -5.74 -6.57
CA PHE A 44 1.38 -4.49 -6.26
C PHE A 44 2.15 -3.55 -5.33
N PHE A 45 3.12 -4.07 -4.60
CA PHE A 45 3.89 -3.27 -3.64
C PHE A 45 5.38 -3.21 -3.99
N SER A 46 5.75 -3.71 -5.15
CA SER A 46 7.13 -3.63 -5.69
C SER A 46 8.19 -4.19 -4.75
N MET A 47 7.85 -5.20 -3.98
CA MET A 47 8.80 -5.84 -3.08
C MET A 47 9.65 -6.87 -3.81
N SER A 48 10.90 -7.01 -3.36
CA SER A 48 11.74 -8.14 -3.76
C SER A 48 11.17 -9.44 -3.17
N LEU A 49 11.57 -10.59 -3.69
CA LEU A 49 11.17 -11.87 -3.12
C LEU A 49 11.53 -11.97 -1.64
N GLU A 50 12.73 -11.52 -1.28
CA GLU A 50 13.19 -11.54 0.11
C GLU A 50 12.31 -10.69 1.01
N ARG A 51 12.03 -9.45 0.60
CA ARG A 51 11.18 -8.55 1.39
C ARG A 51 9.74 -9.06 1.46
N ALA A 52 9.20 -9.53 0.34
CA ALA A 52 7.85 -10.09 0.28
C ALA A 52 7.70 -11.29 1.21
N THR A 53 8.71 -12.14 1.27
CA THR A 53 8.70 -13.29 2.17
C THR A 53 8.68 -12.85 3.64
N GLN A 54 9.48 -11.85 4.00
CA GLN A 54 9.50 -11.31 5.36
C GLN A 54 8.14 -10.72 5.75
N VAL A 55 7.54 -9.94 4.85
CA VAL A 55 6.24 -9.32 5.13
C VAL A 55 5.14 -10.38 5.20
N MET A 56 5.17 -11.37 4.33
CA MET A 56 4.23 -12.49 4.37
C MET A 56 4.29 -13.21 5.71
N LEU A 57 5.49 -13.47 6.23
CA LEU A 57 5.65 -14.10 7.55
C LEU A 57 5.13 -13.21 8.67
N GLN A 58 5.31 -11.90 8.55
CA GLN A 58 4.74 -10.95 9.51
C GLN A 58 3.20 -11.04 9.51
N ILE A 59 2.59 -11.05 8.33
CA ILE A 59 1.13 -11.19 8.21
C ILE A 59 0.68 -12.50 8.87
N HIS A 60 1.37 -13.59 8.57
CA HIS A 60 1.02 -14.91 9.09
C HIS A 60 1.14 -14.97 10.62
N ASN A 61 2.21 -14.41 11.17
CA ASN A 61 2.50 -14.52 12.60
C ASN A 61 1.81 -13.46 13.45
N GLU A 62 1.59 -12.26 12.91
CA GLU A 62 1.04 -11.13 13.66
C GLU A 62 -0.41 -10.80 13.28
N GLY A 63 -0.92 -11.40 12.22
CA GLY A 63 -2.31 -11.21 11.79
C GLY A 63 -2.50 -10.16 10.70
N SER A 64 -1.58 -9.25 10.54
CA SER A 64 -1.63 -8.21 9.51
C SER A 64 -0.27 -7.54 9.38
N ALA A 65 -0.09 -6.78 8.28
CA ALA A 65 1.09 -5.95 8.11
C ALA A 65 0.77 -4.76 7.21
N VAL A 66 1.47 -3.65 7.45
CA VAL A 66 1.45 -2.49 6.55
C VAL A 66 2.35 -2.82 5.36
N CYS A 67 1.78 -2.77 4.16
CA CYS A 67 2.49 -3.12 2.94
C CYS A 67 2.97 -1.89 2.16
N GLY A 68 2.39 -0.73 2.43
CA GLY A 68 2.81 0.53 1.83
C GLY A 68 2.04 1.69 2.42
N VAL A 69 2.53 2.91 2.14
CA VAL A 69 1.91 4.15 2.60
C VAL A 69 1.85 5.10 1.41
N TYR A 70 0.67 5.62 1.13
CA TYR A 70 0.41 6.38 -0.10
C TYR A 70 -0.61 7.48 0.16
N PRO A 71 -0.69 8.49 -0.74
CA PRO A 71 -1.86 9.36 -0.75
C PRO A 71 -3.15 8.56 -0.89
N LYS A 72 -4.25 9.11 -0.43
CA LYS A 72 -5.54 8.41 -0.33
C LYS A 72 -5.97 7.70 -1.60
N ASP A 73 -5.94 8.41 -2.73
CA ASP A 73 -6.40 7.86 -4.02
C ASP A 73 -5.54 6.68 -4.48
N ILE A 74 -4.23 6.76 -4.28
CA ILE A 74 -3.32 5.67 -4.62
C ILE A 74 -3.53 4.48 -3.68
N ALA A 75 -3.69 4.74 -2.39
CA ALA A 75 -3.95 3.68 -1.42
C ALA A 75 -5.26 2.93 -1.75
N GLU A 76 -6.31 3.65 -2.07
CA GLU A 76 -7.60 3.06 -2.47
C GLU A 76 -7.47 2.24 -3.76
N THR A 77 -6.69 2.73 -4.72
CA THR A 77 -6.42 1.98 -5.95
C THR A 77 -5.68 0.68 -5.66
N LYS A 78 -4.70 0.71 -4.77
CA LYS A 78 -3.98 -0.51 -4.36
C LYS A 78 -4.95 -1.53 -3.76
N VAL A 79 -5.81 -1.11 -2.86
CA VAL A 79 -6.82 -1.99 -2.24
C VAL A 79 -7.73 -2.60 -3.31
N SER A 80 -8.21 -1.79 -4.23
CA SER A 80 -9.07 -2.24 -5.32
C SER A 80 -8.37 -3.28 -6.21
N GLN A 81 -7.11 -3.01 -6.58
CA GLN A 81 -6.32 -3.92 -7.42
C GLN A 81 -6.06 -5.25 -6.72
N VAL A 82 -5.66 -5.20 -5.45
CA VAL A 82 -5.36 -6.41 -4.68
C VAL A 82 -6.63 -7.25 -4.49
N SER A 83 -7.75 -6.61 -4.15
CA SER A 83 -9.02 -7.29 -3.95
C SER A 83 -9.52 -7.98 -5.23
N ALA A 84 -9.43 -7.28 -6.37
CA ALA A 84 -9.81 -7.84 -7.66
C ALA A 84 -8.92 -9.03 -8.04
N PHE A 85 -7.62 -8.89 -7.85
CA PHE A 85 -6.66 -9.95 -8.15
C PHE A 85 -6.89 -11.19 -7.28
N ALA A 86 -7.14 -10.99 -5.98
CA ALA A 86 -7.43 -12.08 -5.05
C ALA A 86 -8.71 -12.81 -5.45
N THR A 87 -9.78 -12.06 -5.74
CA THR A 87 -11.05 -12.65 -6.18
C THR A 87 -10.88 -13.45 -7.48
N GLN A 88 -10.14 -12.90 -8.44
CA GLN A 88 -9.88 -13.56 -9.71
C GLN A 88 -9.17 -14.91 -9.52
N HIS A 89 -8.30 -15.01 -8.55
CA HIS A 89 -7.53 -16.22 -8.26
C HIS A 89 -8.13 -17.08 -7.15
N GLY A 90 -9.33 -16.76 -6.69
CA GLY A 90 -10.06 -17.58 -5.72
C GLY A 90 -9.55 -17.51 -4.29
N HIS A 91 -8.88 -16.42 -3.92
CA HIS A 91 -8.38 -16.23 -2.56
C HIS A 91 -9.22 -15.18 -1.80
N PRO A 92 -9.59 -15.43 -0.53
CA PRO A 92 -10.37 -14.48 0.27
C PRO A 92 -9.52 -13.40 0.93
N LEU A 93 -8.32 -13.13 0.42
CA LEU A 93 -7.41 -12.13 0.97
C LEU A 93 -8.08 -10.77 1.11
N ARG A 94 -8.00 -10.19 2.30
CA ARG A 94 -8.56 -8.87 2.59
C ARG A 94 -7.45 -7.84 2.76
N CYS A 95 -7.78 -6.64 2.31
CA CYS A 95 -6.87 -5.52 2.30
C CYS A 95 -7.70 -4.27 2.57
N HIS A 96 -7.20 -3.36 3.41
CA HIS A 96 -7.88 -2.10 3.68
C HIS A 96 -6.88 -0.97 3.91
N THR A 97 -7.41 0.25 3.97
CA THR A 97 -6.59 1.42 4.27
C THR A 97 -6.87 1.91 5.69
N GLU A 98 -5.84 2.49 6.30
CA GLU A 98 -5.97 3.24 7.54
C GLU A 98 -5.18 4.53 7.41
N GLU A 99 -5.70 5.61 7.97
CA GLU A 99 -4.97 6.87 7.99
C GLU A 99 -3.67 6.70 8.77
N ASN A 100 -2.59 7.19 8.17
CA ASN A 100 -1.26 7.05 8.75
C ASN A 100 -1.03 8.05 9.88
#